data_e3b213847cbd56d5440b611cddc98e8d
#
_entry.id   e3b213847cbd56d5440b611cddc98e8d
#
_cell.length_a   1.000
_cell.length_b   1.000
_cell.length_c   1.000
_cell.angle_alpha   90.00
_cell.angle_beta   90.00
_cell.angle_gamma   90.00
#
_symmetry.space_group_name_H-M   'P 1'
#
loop_
_entity.id
_entity.type
_entity.pdbx_description
1 polymer ?
#
loop_
_entity_poly.entity_id
_entity_poly.type
_entity_poly.pdbx_seq_one_letter_code
_entity_poly.pdbx_strand_id
1 'polypeptide(L)'
;MDRLILKIVENKTVITSITLVITTACGLGVAYLNAKRDQLIELSKGAKRSSIRSEYLQIYNSHDFTVKEKWEMTRPLIDEYFSNLQGNHYIHGLDEKLEKLYEKEKNRGNNRQK
;
A
#
# COMPACT_ATOMS: atom_id res chain seq x y z
N MET A 1 7.80 53.11 -36.81
CA MET A 1 8.58 51.84 -36.63
C MET A 1 9.00 51.60 -35.18
N ASP A 2 9.40 52.64 -34.47
CA ASP A 2 9.85 52.49 -33.08
C ASP A 2 8.76 51.96 -32.13
N ARG A 3 7.50 52.36 -32.38
CA ARG A 3 6.37 51.88 -31.57
C ARG A 3 6.06 50.37 -31.75
N LEU A 4 6.31 49.82 -32.94
CA LEU A 4 6.15 48.41 -33.25
C LEU A 4 7.22 47.59 -32.57
N ILE A 5 8.45 48.07 -32.59
CA ILE A 5 9.58 47.39 -31.91
C ILE A 5 9.37 47.41 -30.40
N LEU A 6 8.92 48.52 -29.81
CA LEU A 6 8.60 48.58 -28.38
C LEU A 6 7.48 47.66 -28.01
N LYS A 7 6.41 47.53 -28.83
CA LYS A 7 5.32 46.63 -28.61
C LYS A 7 5.78 45.15 -28.66
N ILE A 8 6.67 44.80 -29.57
CA ILE A 8 7.23 43.44 -29.68
C ILE A 8 8.08 43.13 -28.45
N VAL A 9 8.91 44.07 -28.00
CA VAL A 9 9.76 43.93 -26.82
C VAL A 9 8.91 43.82 -25.56
N GLU A 10 7.86 44.64 -25.40
CA GLU A 10 6.91 44.55 -24.29
C GLU A 10 6.20 43.19 -24.26
N ASN A 11 5.72 42.71 -25.41
CA ASN A 11 5.06 41.43 -25.51
C ASN A 11 6.02 40.26 -25.15
N LYS A 12 7.28 40.33 -25.60
CA LYS A 12 8.29 39.33 -25.25
C LYS A 12 8.55 39.29 -23.75
N THR A 13 8.69 40.47 -23.11
CA THR A 13 8.92 40.55 -21.66
C THR A 13 7.72 39.99 -20.88
N VAL A 14 6.51 40.33 -21.28
CA VAL A 14 5.26 39.82 -20.65
C VAL A 14 5.17 38.31 -20.82
N ILE A 15 5.41 37.79 -22.02
CA ILE A 15 5.38 36.33 -22.28
C ILE A 15 6.43 35.60 -21.46
N THR A 16 7.66 36.14 -21.38
CA THR A 16 8.74 35.56 -20.57
C THR A 16 8.35 35.53 -19.09
N SER A 17 7.77 36.61 -18.57
CA SER A 17 7.33 36.71 -17.18
C SER A 17 6.22 35.70 -16.88
N ILE A 18 5.23 35.59 -17.76
CA ILE A 18 4.12 34.62 -17.61
C ILE A 18 4.66 33.19 -17.65
N THR A 19 5.54 32.88 -18.59
CA THR A 19 6.16 31.57 -18.71
C THR A 19 6.94 31.22 -17.44
N LEU A 20 7.70 32.14 -16.89
CA LEU A 20 8.45 31.94 -15.66
C LEU A 20 7.53 31.65 -14.48
N VAL A 21 6.44 32.39 -14.33
CA VAL A 21 5.46 32.19 -13.27
C VAL A 21 4.79 30.81 -13.39
N ILE A 22 4.38 30.44 -14.60
CA ILE A 22 3.77 29.13 -14.87
C ILE A 22 4.74 28.00 -14.56
N THR A 23 5.99 28.11 -15.01
CA THR A 23 7.02 27.09 -14.74
C THR A 23 7.30 26.93 -13.25
N THR A 24 7.38 28.04 -12.52
CA THR A 24 7.58 28.03 -11.06
C THR A 24 6.38 27.41 -10.35
N ALA A 25 5.16 27.80 -10.73
CA ALA A 25 3.93 27.26 -10.17
C ALA A 25 3.81 25.74 -10.43
N CYS A 26 4.14 25.30 -11.65
CA CYS A 26 4.14 23.87 -11.99
C CYS A 26 5.18 23.09 -11.18
N GLY A 27 6.39 23.65 -11.00
CA GLY A 27 7.43 23.04 -10.19
C GLY A 27 7.03 22.87 -8.75
N LEU A 28 6.43 23.90 -8.15
CA LEU A 28 5.91 23.85 -6.78
C LEU A 28 4.74 22.86 -6.67
N GLY A 29 3.85 22.84 -7.68
CA GLY A 29 2.73 21.91 -7.74
C GLY A 29 3.19 20.46 -7.80
N VAL A 30 4.19 20.15 -8.62
CA VAL A 30 4.77 18.79 -8.73
C VAL A 30 5.43 18.39 -7.40
N ALA A 31 6.18 19.27 -6.76
CA ALA A 31 6.79 18.99 -5.46
C ALA A 31 5.73 18.71 -4.39
N TYR A 32 4.65 19.50 -4.37
CA TYR A 32 3.53 19.31 -3.44
C TYR A 32 2.83 17.98 -3.70
N LEU A 33 2.57 17.65 -4.97
CA LEU A 33 1.92 16.38 -5.34
C LEU A 33 2.78 15.18 -4.98
N ASN A 34 4.10 15.27 -5.17
CA ASN A 34 5.01 14.19 -4.79
C ASN A 34 5.02 13.97 -3.28
N ALA A 35 5.05 15.05 -2.49
CA ALA A 35 4.98 14.95 -1.03
C ALA A 35 3.65 14.34 -0.58
N LYS A 36 2.53 14.77 -1.17
CA LYS A 36 1.21 14.18 -0.89
C LYS A 36 1.11 12.73 -1.34
N ARG A 37 1.72 12.39 -2.47
CA ARG A 37 1.74 11.03 -2.97
C ARG A 37 2.40 10.09 -1.96
N ASP A 38 3.54 10.47 -1.38
CA ASP A 38 4.22 9.68 -0.37
C ASP A 38 3.35 9.49 0.87
N GLN A 39 2.67 10.56 1.34
CA GLN A 39 1.72 10.46 2.45
C GLN A 39 0.55 9.53 2.12
N LEU A 40 0.00 9.63 0.91
CA LEU A 40 -1.10 8.78 0.46
C LEU A 40 -0.69 7.31 0.35
N ILE A 41 0.53 7.04 -0.10
CA ILE A 41 1.07 5.68 -0.15
C ILE A 41 1.19 5.11 1.26
N GLU A 42 1.70 5.87 2.22
CA GLU A 42 1.81 5.44 3.62
C GLU A 42 0.43 5.19 4.25
N LEU A 43 -0.54 6.08 4.01
CA LEU A 43 -1.91 5.91 4.47
C LEU A 43 -2.56 4.68 3.82
N SER A 44 -2.33 4.47 2.52
CA SER A 44 -2.83 3.32 1.78
C SER A 44 -2.26 2.02 2.33
N LYS A 45 -0.96 1.98 2.62
CA LYS A 45 -0.30 0.82 3.23
C LYS A 45 -0.87 0.54 4.62
N GLY A 46 -1.10 1.57 5.43
CA GLY A 46 -1.72 1.45 6.75
C GLY A 46 -3.14 0.88 6.66
N ALA A 47 -3.93 1.37 5.73
CA ALA A 47 -5.28 0.87 5.47
C ALA A 47 -5.26 -0.59 5.01
N LYS A 48 -4.35 -0.95 4.13
CA LYS A 48 -4.16 -2.34 3.67
C LYS A 48 -3.76 -3.25 4.82
N ARG A 49 -2.81 -2.84 5.67
CA ARG A 49 -2.42 -3.62 6.85
C ARG A 49 -3.61 -3.87 7.76
N SER A 50 -4.42 -2.83 8.01
CA SER A 50 -5.62 -2.95 8.83
C SER A 50 -6.64 -3.89 8.21
N SER A 51 -6.86 -3.79 6.90
CA SER A 51 -7.77 -4.66 6.15
C SER A 51 -7.32 -6.12 6.20
N ILE A 52 -6.05 -6.39 5.98
CA ILE A 52 -5.50 -7.75 6.02
C ILE A 52 -5.59 -8.32 7.44
N ARG A 53 -5.29 -7.53 8.47
CA ARG A 53 -5.45 -7.98 9.87
C ARG A 53 -6.90 -8.36 10.16
N SER A 54 -7.84 -7.53 9.73
CA SER A 54 -9.27 -7.79 9.93
C SER A 54 -9.69 -9.06 9.21
N GLU A 55 -9.30 -9.23 7.96
CA GLU A 55 -9.60 -10.41 7.16
C GLU A 55 -8.98 -11.67 7.78
N TYR A 56 -7.72 -11.59 8.19
CA TYR A 56 -7.02 -12.68 8.87
C TYR A 56 -7.76 -13.10 10.14
N LEU A 57 -8.16 -12.14 10.98
CA LEU A 57 -8.87 -12.42 12.22
C LEU A 57 -10.24 -13.03 11.96
N GLN A 58 -10.95 -12.59 10.93
CA GLN A 58 -12.22 -13.18 10.53
C GLN A 58 -12.06 -14.65 10.14
N ILE A 59 -11.05 -14.95 9.34
CA ILE A 59 -10.75 -16.34 8.94
C ILE A 59 -10.33 -17.16 10.15
N TYR A 60 -9.42 -16.63 10.96
CA TYR A 60 -8.87 -17.32 12.13
C TYR A 60 -9.97 -17.69 13.14
N ASN A 61 -10.89 -16.77 13.40
CA ASN A 61 -11.95 -16.95 14.38
C ASN A 61 -13.21 -17.60 13.81
N SER A 62 -13.27 -17.84 12.50
CA SER A 62 -14.44 -18.45 11.87
C SER A 62 -14.55 -19.93 12.27
N HIS A 63 -15.77 -20.35 12.52
CA HIS A 63 -16.09 -21.76 12.76
C HIS A 63 -16.49 -22.51 11.48
N ASP A 64 -16.63 -21.78 10.35
CA ASP A 64 -17.07 -22.33 9.08
C ASP A 64 -15.96 -23.00 8.29
N PHE A 65 -14.69 -22.74 8.66
CA PHE A 65 -13.52 -23.24 7.94
C PHE A 65 -12.73 -24.22 8.79
N THR A 66 -12.19 -25.27 8.13
CA THR A 66 -11.24 -26.19 8.77
C THR A 66 -9.90 -25.49 8.98
N VAL A 67 -9.03 -26.05 9.81
CA VAL A 67 -7.68 -25.53 10.04
C VAL A 67 -6.88 -25.50 8.73
N LYS A 68 -7.02 -26.54 7.90
CA LYS A 68 -6.39 -26.60 6.59
C LYS A 68 -6.84 -25.46 5.68
N GLU A 69 -8.15 -25.21 5.64
CA GLU A 69 -8.71 -24.10 4.86
C GLU A 69 -8.23 -22.74 5.36
N LYS A 70 -8.23 -22.55 6.69
CA LYS A 70 -7.70 -21.32 7.31
C LYS A 70 -6.23 -21.10 6.93
N TRP A 71 -5.42 -22.13 6.99
CA TRP A 71 -4.01 -22.07 6.63
C TRP A 71 -3.82 -21.67 5.17
N GLU A 72 -4.53 -22.34 4.25
CA GLU A 72 -4.42 -22.05 2.82
C GLU A 72 -4.94 -20.66 2.46
N MET A 73 -6.05 -20.22 3.07
CA MET A 73 -6.64 -18.90 2.80
C MET A 73 -5.79 -17.75 3.33
N THR A 74 -5.04 -17.98 4.39
CA THR A 74 -4.22 -16.93 5.02
C THR A 74 -2.83 -16.78 4.41
N ARG A 75 -2.34 -17.76 3.62
CA ARG A 75 -0.99 -17.68 3.06
C ARG A 75 -0.75 -16.44 2.20
N PRO A 76 -1.62 -16.10 1.21
CA PRO A 76 -1.43 -14.87 0.45
C PRO A 76 -1.50 -13.61 1.31
N LEU A 77 -2.37 -13.58 2.32
CA LEU A 77 -2.52 -12.44 3.23
C LEU A 77 -1.25 -12.22 4.04
N ILE A 78 -0.68 -13.28 4.57
CA ILE A 78 0.54 -13.23 5.38
C ILE A 78 1.75 -12.81 4.53
N ASP A 79 1.86 -13.35 3.32
CA ASP A 79 2.93 -12.98 2.40
C ASP A 79 2.89 -11.48 2.09
N GLU A 80 1.73 -10.95 1.77
CA GLU A 80 1.58 -9.51 1.50
C GLU A 80 1.83 -8.67 2.76
N TYR A 81 1.31 -9.12 3.90
CA TYR A 81 1.40 -8.38 5.15
C TYR A 81 2.85 -8.20 5.61
N PHE A 82 3.66 -9.25 5.58
CA PHE A 82 5.03 -9.19 6.06
C PHE A 82 6.03 -8.74 5.00
N SER A 83 5.83 -9.14 3.74
CA SER A 83 6.77 -8.80 2.67
C SER A 83 6.62 -7.39 2.15
N ASN A 84 5.40 -6.93 1.93
CA ASN A 84 5.11 -5.65 1.27
C ASN A 84 4.71 -4.55 2.24
N LEU A 85 4.09 -4.89 3.37
CA LEU A 85 3.47 -3.93 4.27
C LEU A 85 4.17 -3.80 5.62
N GLN A 86 5.19 -4.60 5.89
CA GLN A 86 5.95 -4.58 7.15
C GLN A 86 5.02 -4.70 8.37
N GLY A 87 4.22 -5.75 8.41
CA GLY A 87 3.23 -5.97 9.44
C GLY A 87 3.82 -6.23 10.84
N ASN A 88 2.97 -6.18 11.86
CA ASN A 88 3.38 -6.27 13.26
C ASN A 88 3.45 -7.72 13.76
N HIS A 89 4.04 -7.88 14.96
CA HIS A 89 4.28 -9.20 15.57
C HIS A 89 3.01 -9.90 16.07
N TYR A 90 1.90 -9.17 16.27
CA TYR A 90 0.65 -9.75 16.77
C TYR A 90 0.12 -10.81 15.80
N ILE A 91 0.05 -10.47 14.52
CA ILE A 91 -0.42 -11.39 13.49
C ILE A 91 0.59 -12.54 13.30
N HIS A 92 1.89 -12.25 13.41
CA HIS A 92 2.91 -13.29 13.35
C HIS A 92 2.70 -14.35 14.45
N GLY A 93 2.40 -13.92 15.66
CA GLY A 93 2.11 -14.83 16.78
C GLY A 93 0.87 -15.69 16.54
N LEU A 94 -0.20 -15.10 15.98
CA LEU A 94 -1.40 -15.85 15.60
C LEU A 94 -1.12 -16.85 14.49
N ASP A 95 -0.30 -16.45 13.51
CA ASP A 95 0.06 -17.32 12.39
C ASP A 95 0.92 -18.51 12.84
N GLU A 96 1.80 -18.31 13.79
CA GLU A 96 2.56 -19.43 14.41
C GLU A 96 1.63 -20.44 15.09
N LYS A 97 0.61 -19.95 15.79
CA LYS A 97 -0.41 -20.80 16.41
C LYS A 97 -1.18 -21.59 15.37
N LEU A 98 -1.55 -20.93 14.28
CA LEU A 98 -2.27 -21.57 13.18
C LEU A 98 -1.40 -22.64 12.51
N GLU A 99 -0.13 -22.35 12.30
CA GLU A 99 0.83 -23.30 11.74
C GLU A 99 0.92 -24.57 12.60
N LYS A 100 1.03 -24.41 13.90
CA LYS A 100 1.07 -25.54 14.85
C LYS A 100 -0.21 -26.37 14.80
N LEU A 101 -1.34 -25.73 14.71
CA LEU A 101 -2.63 -26.41 14.57
C LEU A 101 -2.72 -27.19 13.25
N TYR A 102 -2.25 -26.58 12.17
CA TYR A 102 -2.19 -27.19 10.85
C TYR A 102 -1.30 -28.43 10.83
N GLU A 103 -0.10 -28.33 11.38
CA GLU A 103 0.84 -29.47 11.48
C GLU A 103 0.27 -30.60 12.32
N LYS A 104 -0.36 -30.26 13.45
CA LYS A 104 -0.99 -31.21 14.34
C LYS A 104 -2.10 -31.97 13.63
N GLU A 105 -2.93 -31.30 12.87
CA GLU A 105 -4.03 -31.89 12.11
C GLU A 105 -3.52 -32.76 10.97
N LYS A 106 -2.44 -32.32 10.30
CA LYS A 106 -1.76 -33.06 9.24
C LYS A 106 -1.19 -34.37 9.78
N ASN A 107 -0.56 -34.34 10.94
CA ASN A 107 0.01 -35.52 11.59
C ASN A 107 -1.09 -36.50 12.04
N ARG A 108 -2.25 -35.99 12.51
CA ARG A 108 -3.39 -36.83 12.84
C ARG A 108 -3.94 -37.54 11.60
N GLY A 109 -4.02 -36.83 10.48
CA GLY A 109 -4.45 -37.41 9.21
C GLY A 109 -3.52 -38.52 8.75
N ASN A 110 -2.21 -38.33 8.85
CA ASN A 110 -1.21 -39.33 8.50
C ASN A 110 -1.28 -40.56 9.40
N ASN A 111 -1.54 -40.36 10.69
CA ASN A 111 -1.67 -41.47 11.64
C ASN A 111 -2.94 -42.29 11.44
N ARG A 112 -4.01 -41.67 10.93
CA ARG A 112 -5.27 -42.35 10.62
C ARG A 112 -5.18 -43.21 9.36
N GLN A 113 -4.25 -42.91 8.47
CA GLN A 113 -4.05 -43.66 7.23
C GLN A 113 -3.13 -44.90 7.42
N LYS A 114 -2.50 -44.99 8.55
CA LYS A 114 -1.73 -46.19 8.96
C LYS A 114 -2.60 -47.16 9.73
#